data_191dad4f1c5297202fcd15414c927905
#
_entry.id   191dad4f1c5297202fcd15414c927905
#
_cell.length_a   1.000
_cell.length_b   1.000
_cell.length_c   1.000
_cell.angle_alpha   90.00
_cell.angle_beta   90.00
_cell.angle_gamma   90.00
#
_symmetry.space_group_name_H-M   'P 1'
#
loop_
_entity.id
_entity.type
_entity.pdbx_description
1 polymer ?
#
loop_
_entity_poly.entity_id
_entity_poly.type
_entity_poly.pdbx_seq_one_letter_code
_entity_poly.pdbx_strand_id
1 'polypeptide(L)'
;MTALTLPFASAPADVPVTRRLWQLSLALLAAAALTSLAALLDERLLGGSSVWMKPLKFQLALALQTATIAWALGLLAGTTRQRAMPRGLWLLWLAVVLFEAGYITLQGGRGVASHFNRSTPLESVLGTVMGVGAGVLVLVTVWVGAWALVQARRTQWPPMLLATGLGFVLGGLLAGYSGGAMGPAGYWPEPLMEPVQRMPLTGWVLSQPDLRIAHFVGLHQMQWLPGVALAAAAIGLRPAITRTLLLALAVAAPFVVHALMQR
;
A
#
# COMPACT_ATOMS: atom_id res chain seq x y z
N MET A 1 35.88 3.29 -0.09
CA MET A 1 34.63 3.96 -0.53
C MET A 1 33.92 2.98 -1.47
N THR A 2 33.04 2.15 -0.93
CA THR A 2 32.19 1.25 -1.74
C THR A 2 31.05 2.09 -2.29
N ALA A 3 31.02 2.28 -3.60
CA ALA A 3 29.95 3.05 -4.25
C ALA A 3 28.60 2.47 -3.86
N LEU A 4 27.71 3.32 -3.38
CA LEU A 4 26.31 3.03 -3.13
C LEU A 4 25.64 2.79 -4.50
N THR A 5 25.70 1.57 -5.01
CA THR A 5 24.92 1.21 -6.19
C THR A 5 23.46 1.20 -5.75
N LEU A 6 22.75 2.27 -6.09
CA LEU A 6 21.32 2.33 -5.93
C LEU A 6 20.70 1.10 -6.64
N PRO A 7 19.77 0.39 -6.00
CA PRO A 7 19.19 -0.86 -6.55
C PRO A 7 18.43 -0.67 -7.87
N PHE A 8 18.31 0.56 -8.35
CA PHE A 8 17.72 0.87 -9.66
C PHE A 8 18.63 0.49 -10.86
N ALA A 9 19.95 0.33 -10.62
CA ALA A 9 20.92 0.10 -11.70
C ALA A 9 21.11 -1.38 -12.10
N SER A 10 20.52 -2.33 -11.36
CA SER A 10 20.78 -3.77 -11.61
C SER A 10 19.55 -4.67 -11.49
N ALA A 11 18.32 -4.15 -11.73
CA ALA A 11 17.22 -5.07 -12.03
C ALA A 11 17.56 -5.77 -13.35
N PRO A 12 17.82 -7.10 -13.36
CA PRO A 12 18.04 -7.78 -14.63
C PRO A 12 16.83 -7.50 -15.52
N ALA A 13 17.08 -6.94 -16.71
CA ALA A 13 16.08 -6.61 -17.71
C ALA A 13 15.16 -7.79 -18.12
N ASP A 14 15.48 -8.98 -17.65
CA ASP A 14 14.94 -10.27 -18.09
C ASP A 14 13.90 -10.90 -17.16
N VAL A 15 13.35 -10.17 -16.17
CA VAL A 15 12.27 -10.76 -15.35
C VAL A 15 10.93 -10.22 -15.80
N PRO A 16 10.17 -10.99 -16.60
CA PRO A 16 8.92 -10.53 -17.19
C PRO A 16 7.92 -9.97 -16.19
N VAL A 17 7.86 -10.56 -14.97
CA VAL A 17 6.90 -10.13 -13.93
C VAL A 17 7.26 -8.77 -13.33
N THR A 18 8.54 -8.54 -13.01
CA THR A 18 8.99 -7.24 -12.43
C THR A 18 8.76 -6.10 -13.42
N ARG A 19 9.09 -6.31 -14.71
CA ARG A 19 8.82 -5.35 -15.77
C ARG A 19 7.33 -5.04 -15.91
N ARG A 20 6.47 -6.07 -15.88
CA ARG A 20 5.00 -5.90 -15.95
C ARG A 20 4.44 -5.13 -14.77
N LEU A 21 4.96 -5.36 -13.56
CA LEU A 21 4.58 -4.58 -12.37
C LEU A 21 4.96 -3.11 -12.52
N TRP A 22 6.16 -2.80 -13.01
CA TRP A 22 6.54 -1.42 -13.31
C TRP A 22 5.65 -0.79 -14.37
N GLN A 23 5.31 -1.52 -15.44
CA GLN A 23 4.39 -1.04 -16.46
C GLN A 23 2.98 -0.77 -15.91
N LEU A 24 2.46 -1.65 -15.04
CA LEU A 24 1.18 -1.44 -14.36
C LEU A 24 1.23 -0.22 -13.45
N SER A 25 2.30 -0.02 -12.68
CA SER A 25 2.48 1.17 -11.86
C SER A 25 2.47 2.45 -12.69
N LEU A 26 3.19 2.49 -13.81
CA LEU A 26 3.20 3.63 -14.73
C LEU A 26 1.83 3.88 -15.36
N ALA A 27 1.09 2.83 -15.72
CA ALA A 27 -0.28 2.96 -16.24
C ALA A 27 -1.24 3.57 -15.19
N LEU A 28 -1.09 3.17 -13.91
CA LEU A 28 -1.87 3.75 -12.82
C LEU A 28 -1.50 5.22 -12.57
N LEU A 29 -0.22 5.59 -12.68
CA LEU A 29 0.20 7.00 -12.61
C LEU A 29 -0.35 7.83 -13.77
N ALA A 30 -0.38 7.27 -14.98
CA ALA A 30 -1.02 7.95 -16.13
C ALA A 30 -2.52 8.11 -15.89
N ALA A 31 -3.22 7.10 -15.36
CA ALA A 31 -4.61 7.20 -14.97
C ALA A 31 -4.82 8.27 -13.88
N ALA A 32 -3.93 8.36 -12.90
CA ALA A 32 -3.98 9.38 -11.86
C ALA A 32 -3.82 10.80 -12.44
N ALA A 33 -2.94 10.99 -13.44
CA ALA A 33 -2.79 12.26 -14.13
C ALA A 33 -4.09 12.67 -14.86
N LEU A 34 -4.71 11.73 -15.59
CA LEU A 34 -6.00 11.96 -16.25
C LEU A 34 -7.13 12.26 -15.23
N THR A 35 -7.15 11.54 -14.10
CA THR A 35 -8.11 11.78 -13.01
C THR A 35 -7.89 13.15 -12.37
N SER A 36 -6.63 13.62 -12.27
CA SER A 36 -6.33 14.97 -11.79
C SER A 36 -6.89 16.05 -12.73
N LEU A 37 -6.78 15.86 -14.04
CA LEU A 37 -7.39 16.76 -15.02
C LEU A 37 -8.93 16.76 -14.90
N ALA A 38 -9.54 15.57 -14.74
CA ALA A 38 -10.98 15.47 -14.51
C ALA A 38 -11.41 16.22 -13.23
N ALA A 39 -10.60 16.12 -12.16
CA ALA A 39 -10.87 16.86 -10.91
C ALA A 39 -10.78 18.39 -11.03
N LEU A 40 -10.00 18.90 -12.01
CA LEU A 40 -9.93 20.33 -12.29
C LEU A 40 -11.11 20.84 -13.13
N LEU A 41 -11.75 19.96 -13.91
CA LEU A 41 -12.83 20.30 -14.83
C LEU A 41 -14.23 20.00 -14.28
N ASP A 42 -14.34 19.18 -13.25
CA ASP A 42 -15.59 18.68 -12.70
C ASP A 42 -15.74 19.12 -11.25
N GLU A 43 -16.63 20.08 -11.03
CA GLU A 43 -16.89 20.71 -9.73
C GLU A 43 -17.79 19.88 -8.80
N ARG A 44 -18.30 18.72 -9.25
CA ARG A 44 -19.18 17.88 -8.44
C ARG A 44 -18.49 17.40 -7.18
N LEU A 45 -19.25 17.44 -6.08
CA LEU A 45 -18.78 17.02 -4.76
C LEU A 45 -19.55 15.78 -4.27
N LEU A 46 -18.85 14.92 -3.53
CA LEU A 46 -19.39 13.81 -2.80
C LEU A 46 -18.87 13.86 -1.35
N GLY A 47 -19.78 14.08 -0.39
CA GLY A 47 -19.39 14.24 1.02
C GLY A 47 -18.40 15.40 1.26
N GLY A 48 -18.56 16.52 0.53
CA GLY A 48 -17.75 17.73 0.67
C GLY A 48 -16.36 17.66 0.01
N SER A 49 -16.07 16.60 -0.75
CA SER A 49 -14.83 16.46 -1.51
C SER A 49 -15.13 16.21 -2.99
N SER A 50 -14.21 16.59 -3.90
CA SER A 50 -14.38 16.26 -5.33
C SER A 50 -14.66 14.77 -5.52
N VAL A 51 -15.59 14.44 -6.41
CA VAL A 51 -15.91 13.05 -6.80
C VAL A 51 -14.70 12.28 -7.31
N TRP A 52 -13.69 12.97 -7.82
CA TRP A 52 -12.43 12.42 -8.34
C TRP A 52 -11.34 12.22 -7.28
N MET A 53 -11.50 12.77 -6.07
CA MET A 53 -10.47 12.67 -5.02
C MET A 53 -10.21 11.23 -4.59
N LYS A 54 -11.24 10.41 -4.47
CA LYS A 54 -11.07 8.99 -4.09
C LYS A 54 -10.44 8.17 -5.21
N PRO A 55 -10.89 8.24 -6.47
CA PRO A 55 -10.18 7.63 -7.61
C PRO A 55 -8.68 7.98 -7.63
N LEU A 56 -8.34 9.26 -7.54
CA LEU A 56 -6.95 9.74 -7.56
C LEU A 56 -6.11 9.09 -6.46
N LYS A 57 -6.59 9.12 -5.21
CA LYS A 57 -5.87 8.52 -4.07
C LYS A 57 -5.63 7.03 -4.26
N PHE A 58 -6.62 6.28 -4.75
CA PHE A 58 -6.48 4.84 -4.96
C PHE A 58 -5.54 4.51 -6.12
N GLN A 59 -5.60 5.24 -7.22
CA GLN A 59 -4.67 5.08 -8.34
C GLN A 59 -3.23 5.32 -7.89
N LEU A 60 -2.96 6.39 -7.11
CA LEU A 60 -1.64 6.68 -6.56
C LEU A 60 -1.18 5.61 -5.55
N ALA A 61 -2.06 5.18 -4.65
CA ALA A 61 -1.75 4.15 -3.66
C ALA A 61 -1.43 2.80 -4.31
N LEU A 62 -2.24 2.36 -5.29
CA LEU A 62 -2.03 1.13 -6.03
C LEU A 62 -0.77 1.20 -6.92
N ALA A 63 -0.47 2.37 -7.50
CA ALA A 63 0.77 2.60 -8.25
C ALA A 63 1.98 2.44 -7.33
N LEU A 64 1.97 3.09 -6.16
CA LEU A 64 3.05 3.00 -5.18
C LEU A 64 3.22 1.57 -4.67
N GLN A 65 2.14 0.90 -4.29
CA GLN A 65 2.18 -0.49 -3.81
C GLN A 65 2.74 -1.43 -4.87
N THR A 66 2.27 -1.32 -6.11
CA THR A 66 2.74 -2.13 -7.25
C THR A 66 4.23 -1.87 -7.55
N ALA A 67 4.67 -0.61 -7.54
CA ALA A 67 6.08 -0.24 -7.68
C ALA A 67 6.94 -0.80 -6.55
N THR A 68 6.45 -0.74 -5.31
CA THR A 68 7.15 -1.26 -4.13
C THR A 68 7.31 -2.78 -4.21
N ILE A 69 6.28 -3.51 -4.68
CA ILE A 69 6.39 -4.96 -4.94
C ILE A 69 7.39 -5.24 -6.06
N ALA A 70 7.35 -4.49 -7.16
CA ALA A 70 8.30 -4.64 -8.26
C ALA A 70 9.75 -4.45 -7.78
N TRP A 71 9.98 -3.43 -6.97
CA TRP A 71 11.28 -3.16 -6.36
C TRP A 71 11.71 -4.28 -5.41
N ALA A 72 10.84 -4.73 -4.51
CA ALA A 72 11.13 -5.82 -3.58
C ALA A 72 11.49 -7.12 -4.31
N LEU A 73 10.74 -7.47 -5.35
CA LEU A 73 11.05 -8.62 -6.19
C LEU A 73 12.40 -8.48 -6.91
N GLY A 74 12.81 -7.24 -7.23
CA GLY A 74 14.13 -6.94 -7.78
C GLY A 74 15.30 -7.32 -6.84
N LEU A 75 15.08 -7.25 -5.52
CA LEU A 75 16.08 -7.65 -4.52
C LEU A 75 16.20 -9.17 -4.35
N LEU A 76 15.21 -9.94 -4.81
CA LEU A 76 15.20 -11.39 -4.63
C LEU A 76 16.02 -12.11 -5.71
N ALA A 77 16.71 -13.18 -5.32
CA ALA A 77 17.34 -14.10 -6.26
C ALA A 77 16.31 -14.74 -7.20
N GLY A 78 16.72 -15.11 -8.42
CA GLY A 78 15.81 -15.56 -9.47
C GLY A 78 14.81 -16.63 -9.04
N THR A 79 15.29 -17.71 -8.40
CA THR A 79 14.43 -18.80 -7.91
C THR A 79 13.47 -18.35 -6.80
N THR A 80 13.92 -17.50 -5.86
CA THR A 80 13.07 -16.94 -4.80
C THR A 80 12.02 -16.00 -5.39
N ARG A 81 12.40 -15.16 -6.35
CA ARG A 81 11.53 -14.24 -7.06
C ARG A 81 10.38 -14.95 -7.78
N GLN A 82 10.69 -16.04 -8.50
CA GLN A 82 9.68 -16.85 -9.20
C GLN A 82 8.68 -17.48 -8.23
N ARG A 83 9.12 -17.90 -7.05
CA ARG A 83 8.23 -18.42 -5.98
C ARG A 83 7.42 -17.31 -5.31
N ALA A 84 8.01 -16.12 -5.12
CA ALA A 84 7.34 -14.97 -4.53
C ALA A 84 6.25 -14.39 -5.43
N MET A 85 6.41 -14.46 -6.76
CA MET A 85 5.41 -13.98 -7.71
C MET A 85 5.27 -14.94 -8.89
N PRO A 86 4.64 -16.11 -8.70
CA PRO A 86 4.33 -17.01 -9.81
C PRO A 86 3.28 -16.38 -10.73
N ARG A 87 3.20 -16.88 -11.97
CA ARG A 87 2.31 -16.32 -13.00
C ARG A 87 0.84 -16.19 -12.54
N GLY A 88 0.32 -17.17 -11.82
CA GLY A 88 -1.06 -17.11 -11.32
C GLY A 88 -1.27 -15.97 -10.33
N LEU A 89 -0.31 -15.76 -9.41
CA LEU A 89 -0.39 -14.66 -8.44
C LEU A 89 -0.26 -13.29 -9.11
N TRP A 90 0.58 -13.18 -10.14
CA TRP A 90 0.66 -11.97 -10.96
C TRP A 90 -0.67 -11.66 -11.65
N LEU A 91 -1.32 -12.66 -12.25
CA LEU A 91 -2.60 -12.47 -12.93
C LEU A 91 -3.71 -12.09 -11.93
N LEU A 92 -3.72 -12.71 -10.75
CA LEU A 92 -4.63 -12.33 -9.67
C LEU A 92 -4.39 -10.89 -9.21
N TRP A 93 -3.13 -10.50 -8.98
CA TRP A 93 -2.77 -9.11 -8.65
C TRP A 93 -3.29 -8.14 -9.70
N LEU A 94 -3.00 -8.41 -10.98
CA LEU A 94 -3.43 -7.57 -12.09
C LEU A 94 -4.96 -7.42 -12.13
N ALA A 95 -5.68 -8.53 -12.01
CA ALA A 95 -7.15 -8.52 -12.04
C ALA A 95 -7.73 -7.67 -10.88
N VAL A 96 -7.22 -7.85 -9.67
CA VAL A 96 -7.68 -7.10 -8.49
C VAL A 96 -7.35 -5.62 -8.63
N VAL A 97 -6.12 -5.26 -9.01
CA VAL A 97 -5.72 -3.86 -9.17
C VAL A 97 -6.54 -3.15 -10.24
N LEU A 98 -6.79 -3.80 -11.38
CA LEU A 98 -7.61 -3.22 -12.45
C LEU A 98 -9.08 -3.09 -12.03
N PHE A 99 -9.62 -4.08 -11.30
CA PHE A 99 -10.98 -4.01 -10.78
C PHE A 99 -11.12 -2.86 -9.76
N GLU A 100 -10.24 -2.79 -8.76
CA GLU A 100 -10.28 -1.75 -7.73
C GLU A 100 -10.16 -0.35 -8.34
N ALA A 101 -9.12 -0.10 -9.14
CA ALA A 101 -8.90 1.19 -9.78
C ALA A 101 -10.05 1.55 -10.74
N GLY A 102 -10.48 0.61 -11.55
CA GLY A 102 -11.54 0.80 -12.55
C GLY A 102 -12.90 1.07 -11.91
N TYR A 103 -13.31 0.25 -10.93
CA TYR A 103 -14.59 0.42 -10.25
C TYR A 103 -14.65 1.73 -9.46
N ILE A 104 -13.60 2.08 -8.70
CA ILE A 104 -13.56 3.34 -7.95
C ILE A 104 -13.63 4.54 -8.91
N THR A 105 -12.94 4.47 -10.05
CA THR A 105 -12.95 5.53 -11.06
C THR A 105 -14.33 5.66 -11.71
N LEU A 106 -14.97 4.55 -12.04
CA LEU A 106 -16.33 4.54 -12.58
C LEU A 106 -17.34 5.16 -11.59
N GLN A 107 -17.27 4.78 -10.32
CA GLN A 107 -18.15 5.34 -9.28
C GLN A 107 -17.91 6.84 -9.06
N GLY A 108 -16.65 7.29 -9.09
CA GLY A 108 -16.32 8.72 -9.08
C GLY A 108 -16.96 9.46 -10.25
N GLY A 109 -16.84 8.94 -11.46
CA GLY A 109 -17.48 9.50 -12.67
C GLY A 109 -19.01 9.56 -12.56
N ARG A 110 -19.63 8.56 -11.90
CA ARG A 110 -21.07 8.55 -11.61
C ARG A 110 -21.48 9.50 -10.46
N GLY A 111 -20.53 10.03 -9.70
CA GLY A 111 -20.79 10.87 -8.52
C GLY A 111 -21.35 10.11 -7.33
N VAL A 112 -21.08 8.81 -7.21
CA VAL A 112 -21.59 7.94 -6.14
C VAL A 112 -20.44 7.29 -5.36
N ALA A 113 -20.76 6.84 -4.13
CA ALA A 113 -19.78 6.13 -3.30
C ALA A 113 -19.40 4.78 -3.93
N SER A 114 -18.14 4.39 -3.79
CA SER A 114 -17.64 3.07 -4.23
C SER A 114 -17.68 2.06 -3.09
N HIS A 115 -16.92 2.32 -2.01
CA HIS A 115 -16.90 1.47 -0.81
C HIS A 115 -18.17 1.72 0.03
N PHE A 116 -18.66 0.64 0.62
CA PHE A 116 -19.84 0.65 1.49
C PHE A 116 -21.13 1.16 0.83
N ASN A 117 -21.16 1.28 -0.50
CA ASN A 117 -22.38 1.60 -1.22
C ASN A 117 -23.30 0.37 -1.20
N ARG A 118 -24.50 0.55 -0.64
CA ARG A 118 -25.53 -0.49 -0.52
C ARG A 118 -26.87 -0.03 -1.10
N SER A 119 -26.84 0.97 -1.97
CA SER A 119 -28.03 1.55 -2.58
C SER A 119 -28.83 0.57 -3.46
N THR A 120 -28.16 -0.44 -3.99
CA THR A 120 -28.76 -1.53 -4.77
C THR A 120 -28.11 -2.88 -4.42
N PRO A 121 -28.77 -4.02 -4.70
CA PRO A 121 -28.15 -5.34 -4.54
C PRO A 121 -26.82 -5.48 -5.29
N LEU A 122 -26.74 -4.94 -6.51
CA LEU A 122 -25.50 -4.97 -7.31
C LEU A 122 -24.36 -4.20 -6.63
N GLU A 123 -24.63 -2.98 -6.15
CA GLU A 123 -23.62 -2.17 -5.44
C GLU A 123 -23.15 -2.86 -4.15
N SER A 124 -24.04 -3.56 -3.45
CA SER A 124 -23.70 -4.34 -2.25
C SER A 124 -22.76 -5.51 -2.59
N VAL A 125 -23.01 -6.23 -3.69
CA VAL A 125 -22.14 -7.32 -4.17
C VAL A 125 -20.79 -6.76 -4.59
N LEU A 126 -20.76 -5.70 -5.39
CA LEU A 126 -19.51 -5.08 -5.86
C LEU A 126 -18.67 -4.53 -4.69
N GLY A 127 -19.31 -3.93 -3.68
CA GLY A 127 -18.64 -3.51 -2.45
C GLY A 127 -18.01 -4.66 -1.67
N THR A 128 -18.67 -5.83 -1.65
CA THR A 128 -18.12 -7.05 -1.05
C THR A 128 -16.93 -7.57 -1.85
N VAL A 129 -17.02 -7.59 -3.18
CA VAL A 129 -15.90 -8.00 -4.07
C VAL A 129 -14.70 -7.09 -3.86
N MET A 130 -14.88 -5.78 -3.69
CA MET A 130 -13.79 -4.85 -3.34
C MET A 130 -13.15 -5.18 -1.99
N GLY A 131 -13.94 -5.50 -0.95
CA GLY A 131 -13.40 -5.92 0.35
C GLY A 131 -12.55 -7.19 0.23
N VAL A 132 -12.98 -8.17 -0.55
CA VAL A 132 -12.20 -9.38 -0.86
C VAL A 132 -10.94 -9.02 -1.66
N GLY A 133 -11.05 -8.13 -2.64
CA GLY A 133 -9.91 -7.62 -3.42
C GLY A 133 -8.85 -6.98 -2.54
N ALA A 134 -9.23 -6.08 -1.64
CA ALA A 134 -8.34 -5.48 -0.65
C ALA A 134 -7.64 -6.54 0.20
N GLY A 135 -8.37 -7.58 0.66
CA GLY A 135 -7.80 -8.72 1.37
C GLY A 135 -6.75 -9.47 0.54
N VAL A 136 -6.99 -9.68 -0.74
CA VAL A 136 -6.02 -10.30 -1.66
C VAL A 136 -4.76 -9.44 -1.78
N LEU A 137 -4.88 -8.13 -1.93
CA LEU A 137 -3.72 -7.21 -2.01
C LEU A 137 -2.86 -7.30 -0.74
N VAL A 138 -3.49 -7.35 0.45
CA VAL A 138 -2.82 -7.55 1.73
C VAL A 138 -2.09 -8.90 1.77
N LEU A 139 -2.76 -9.99 1.42
CA LEU A 139 -2.18 -11.34 1.44
C LEU A 139 -0.99 -11.49 0.49
N VAL A 140 -1.07 -10.92 -0.72
CA VAL A 140 0.05 -10.91 -1.66
C VAL A 140 1.23 -10.12 -1.10
N THR A 141 0.98 -8.99 -0.44
CA THR A 141 2.03 -8.20 0.21
C THR A 141 2.73 -9.01 1.30
N VAL A 142 1.99 -9.64 2.21
CA VAL A 142 2.54 -10.53 3.26
C VAL A 142 3.34 -11.69 2.65
N TRP A 143 2.81 -12.30 1.59
CA TRP A 143 3.47 -13.41 0.90
C TRP A 143 4.82 -13.01 0.29
N VAL A 144 4.90 -11.88 -0.40
CA VAL A 144 6.17 -11.37 -0.95
C VAL A 144 7.16 -11.07 0.18
N GLY A 145 6.69 -10.46 1.28
CA GLY A 145 7.49 -10.20 2.48
C GLY A 145 8.04 -11.48 3.12
N ALA A 146 7.22 -12.53 3.22
CA ALA A 146 7.66 -13.83 3.73
C ALA A 146 8.81 -14.43 2.90
N TRP A 147 8.73 -14.35 1.57
CA TRP A 147 9.83 -14.78 0.70
C TRP A 147 11.09 -13.92 0.84
N ALA A 148 10.95 -12.62 1.09
CA ALA A 148 12.08 -11.76 1.39
C ALA A 148 12.76 -12.17 2.72
N LEU A 149 11.99 -12.51 3.77
CA LEU A 149 12.53 -13.04 5.03
C LEU A 149 13.21 -14.41 4.85
N VAL A 150 12.62 -15.30 4.05
CA VAL A 150 13.25 -16.59 3.73
C VAL A 150 14.61 -16.39 3.06
N GLN A 151 14.72 -15.46 2.12
CA GLN A 151 15.99 -15.14 1.49
C GLN A 151 16.94 -14.45 2.47
N ALA A 152 16.47 -13.48 3.26
CA ALA A 152 17.27 -12.81 4.27
C ALA A 152 17.92 -13.79 5.23
N ARG A 153 17.16 -14.78 5.71
CA ARG A 153 17.68 -15.86 6.57
C ARG A 153 18.80 -16.65 5.87
N ARG A 154 18.62 -17.01 4.61
CA ARG A 154 19.61 -17.79 3.83
C ARG A 154 20.90 -17.02 3.53
N THR A 155 20.85 -15.71 3.55
CA THR A 155 21.97 -14.79 3.25
C THR A 155 22.44 -14.04 4.50
N GLN A 156 22.25 -14.59 5.69
CA GLN A 156 22.71 -14.05 6.97
C GLN A 156 22.15 -12.66 7.32
N TRP A 157 20.89 -12.44 6.97
CA TRP A 157 20.10 -11.27 7.35
C TRP A 157 20.69 -9.93 6.87
N PRO A 158 20.93 -9.72 5.57
CA PRO A 158 21.29 -8.39 5.08
C PRO A 158 20.22 -7.37 5.48
N PRO A 159 20.59 -6.18 6.00
CA PRO A 159 19.64 -5.21 6.52
C PRO A 159 18.51 -4.86 5.55
N MET A 160 18.82 -4.71 4.25
CA MET A 160 17.83 -4.37 3.23
C MET A 160 16.78 -5.48 3.04
N LEU A 161 17.21 -6.75 2.94
CA LEU A 161 16.26 -7.87 2.82
C LEU A 161 15.43 -8.06 4.09
N LEU A 162 16.05 -7.89 5.28
CA LEU A 162 15.34 -7.92 6.55
C LEU A 162 14.28 -6.80 6.61
N ALA A 163 14.67 -5.56 6.28
CA ALA A 163 13.77 -4.41 6.27
C ALA A 163 12.61 -4.61 5.30
N THR A 164 12.89 -5.10 4.09
CA THR A 164 11.87 -5.40 3.08
C THR A 164 10.91 -6.47 3.59
N GLY A 165 11.42 -7.57 4.12
CA GLY A 165 10.60 -8.66 4.62
C GLY A 165 9.72 -8.24 5.80
N LEU A 166 10.30 -7.58 6.81
CA LEU A 166 9.56 -7.07 7.96
C LEU A 166 8.53 -6.02 7.53
N GLY A 167 8.94 -5.06 6.69
CA GLY A 167 8.06 -3.99 6.22
C GLY A 167 6.84 -4.51 5.46
N PHE A 168 7.02 -5.51 4.61
CA PHE A 168 5.91 -6.10 3.85
C PHE A 168 4.99 -6.97 4.73
N VAL A 169 5.55 -7.79 5.62
CA VAL A 169 4.74 -8.61 6.52
C VAL A 169 3.97 -7.73 7.49
N LEU A 170 4.63 -6.81 8.19
CA LEU A 170 3.97 -5.90 9.11
C LEU A 170 3.02 -4.95 8.39
N GLY A 171 3.43 -4.39 7.25
CA GLY A 171 2.60 -3.52 6.44
C GLY A 171 1.29 -4.19 6.05
N GLY A 172 1.35 -5.43 5.57
CA GLY A 172 0.17 -6.21 5.24
C GLY A 172 -0.69 -6.54 6.48
N LEU A 173 -0.09 -7.06 7.55
CA LEU A 173 -0.84 -7.43 8.76
C LEU A 173 -1.50 -6.21 9.44
N LEU A 174 -0.78 -5.11 9.58
CA LEU A 174 -1.30 -3.88 10.20
C LEU A 174 -2.34 -3.18 9.33
N ALA A 175 -2.16 -3.23 7.99
CA ALA A 175 -3.18 -2.76 7.05
C ALA A 175 -4.45 -3.63 7.12
N GLY A 176 -4.30 -4.94 7.22
CA GLY A 176 -5.43 -5.86 7.41
C GLY A 176 -6.15 -5.62 8.74
N TYR A 177 -5.42 -5.42 9.82
CA TYR A 177 -5.98 -5.13 11.14
C TYR A 177 -6.76 -3.81 11.15
N SER A 178 -6.12 -2.71 10.76
CA SER A 178 -6.76 -1.39 10.73
C SER A 178 -7.83 -1.25 9.65
N GLY A 179 -7.62 -1.86 8.48
CA GLY A 179 -8.59 -1.88 7.39
C GLY A 179 -9.83 -2.71 7.72
N GLY A 180 -9.65 -3.84 8.41
CA GLY A 180 -10.75 -4.68 8.90
C GLY A 180 -11.62 -3.99 9.96
N ALA A 181 -11.07 -3.04 10.71
CA ALA A 181 -11.82 -2.21 11.64
C ALA A 181 -12.69 -1.15 10.92
N MET A 182 -12.38 -0.79 9.68
CA MET A 182 -13.22 0.08 8.84
C MET A 182 -14.40 -0.75 8.34
N GLY A 183 -15.59 -0.44 8.87
CA GLY A 183 -16.80 -1.18 8.58
C GLY A 183 -17.81 -0.38 7.74
N PRO A 184 -19.04 -0.89 7.64
CA PRO A 184 -20.16 -0.18 6.98
C PRO A 184 -20.47 1.19 7.60
N ALA A 185 -20.11 1.41 8.87
CA ALA A 185 -20.23 2.71 9.56
C ALA A 185 -19.22 3.76 9.07
N GLY A 186 -18.23 3.36 8.23
CA GLY A 186 -17.22 4.26 7.67
C GLY A 186 -15.86 4.14 8.34
N TYR A 187 -15.16 5.27 8.40
CA TYR A 187 -13.75 5.33 8.83
C TYR A 187 -13.59 5.73 10.30
N TRP A 188 -14.68 6.05 10.97
CA TRP A 188 -14.67 6.56 12.34
C TRP A 188 -15.33 5.54 13.27
N PRO A 189 -14.71 5.25 14.41
CA PRO A 189 -15.29 4.35 15.41
C PRO A 189 -16.62 4.89 15.97
N GLU A 190 -16.75 6.22 16.03
CA GLU A 190 -17.94 6.92 16.51
C GLU A 190 -18.39 8.01 15.51
N PRO A 191 -19.65 8.49 15.59
CA PRO A 191 -20.12 9.59 14.76
C PRO A 191 -19.22 10.82 14.90
N LEU A 192 -18.99 11.52 13.76
CA LEU A 192 -18.20 12.74 13.75
C LEU A 192 -18.91 13.84 14.56
N MET A 193 -18.20 14.45 15.50
CA MET A 193 -18.66 15.63 16.22
C MET A 193 -18.40 16.88 15.36
N GLU A 194 -19.44 17.61 15.03
CA GLU A 194 -19.35 18.86 14.26
C GLU A 194 -18.96 20.06 15.15
N PRO A 195 -18.17 21.04 14.65
CA PRO A 195 -17.63 21.13 13.27
C PRO A 195 -16.37 20.28 13.06
N VAL A 196 -16.29 19.61 11.91
CA VAL A 196 -15.18 18.74 11.57
C VAL A 196 -14.17 19.46 10.68
N GLN A 197 -12.96 19.65 11.18
CA GLN A 197 -11.84 20.10 10.35
C GLN A 197 -11.18 18.91 9.63
N ARG A 198 -11.19 18.96 8.30
CA ARG A 198 -10.56 17.94 7.45
C ARG A 198 -9.26 18.48 6.87
N MET A 199 -8.23 17.68 6.89
CA MET A 199 -6.97 18.02 6.21
C MET A 199 -7.22 18.16 4.70
N PRO A 200 -6.65 19.19 4.07
CA PRO A 200 -6.57 19.27 2.60
C PRO A 200 -5.93 18.00 2.05
N LEU A 201 -6.24 17.60 0.83
CA LEU A 201 -5.72 16.43 0.12
C LEU A 201 -6.12 15.08 0.73
N THR A 202 -5.77 14.80 1.99
CA THR A 202 -6.05 13.51 2.62
C THR A 202 -7.52 13.39 3.06
N GLY A 203 -8.13 14.50 3.46
CA GLY A 203 -9.45 14.53 4.09
C GLY A 203 -9.49 13.87 5.46
N TRP A 204 -8.31 13.68 6.11
CA TRP A 204 -8.23 13.11 7.45
C TRP A 204 -8.76 14.07 8.50
N VAL A 205 -9.36 13.50 9.54
CA VAL A 205 -9.85 14.23 10.71
C VAL A 205 -8.82 14.04 11.82
N LEU A 206 -8.29 15.15 12.36
CA LEU A 206 -7.28 15.12 13.44
C LEU A 206 -7.89 15.35 14.83
N SER A 207 -9.14 15.84 14.89
CA SER A 207 -9.83 16.17 16.14
C SER A 207 -10.43 14.96 16.86
N GLN A 208 -10.51 13.82 16.19
CA GLN A 208 -11.04 12.55 16.72
C GLN A 208 -10.45 11.36 15.97
N PRO A 209 -10.64 10.11 16.45
CA PRO A 209 -10.07 8.92 15.81
C PRO A 209 -10.46 8.82 14.35
N ASP A 210 -9.46 8.65 13.49
CA ASP A 210 -9.62 8.38 12.05
C ASP A 210 -8.81 7.15 11.66
N LEU A 211 -9.48 6.02 11.49
CA LEU A 211 -8.86 4.73 11.19
C LEU A 211 -8.00 4.75 9.92
N ARG A 212 -8.23 5.70 9.01
CA ARG A 212 -7.42 5.86 7.79
C ARG A 212 -5.98 6.27 8.10
N ILE A 213 -5.74 7.02 9.20
CA ILE A 213 -4.39 7.40 9.64
C ILE A 213 -3.64 6.15 10.13
N ALA A 214 -4.26 5.36 10.99
CA ALA A 214 -3.69 4.10 11.47
C ALA A 214 -3.42 3.13 10.31
N HIS A 215 -4.37 3.02 9.38
CA HIS A 215 -4.22 2.19 8.18
C HIS A 215 -3.06 2.66 7.29
N PHE A 216 -2.93 3.96 7.06
CA PHE A 216 -1.84 4.54 6.30
C PHE A 216 -0.49 4.22 6.95
N VAL A 217 -0.34 4.49 8.24
CA VAL A 217 0.91 4.22 8.98
C VAL A 217 1.25 2.73 8.97
N GLY A 218 0.23 1.88 9.16
CA GLY A 218 0.40 0.42 9.10
C GLY A 218 0.85 -0.05 7.73
N LEU A 219 0.11 0.28 6.67
CA LEU A 219 0.40 -0.14 5.30
C LEU A 219 1.79 0.29 4.84
N HIS A 220 2.18 1.51 5.16
CA HIS A 220 3.45 2.09 4.68
C HIS A 220 4.70 1.58 5.40
N GLN A 221 4.59 0.61 6.34
CA GLN A 221 5.77 -0.09 6.86
C GLN A 221 6.60 -0.73 5.74
N MET A 222 5.97 -1.12 4.63
CA MET A 222 6.67 -1.66 3.45
C MET A 222 7.58 -0.66 2.74
N GLN A 223 7.41 0.65 2.98
CA GLN A 223 8.30 1.71 2.49
C GLN A 223 9.21 2.24 3.61
N TRP A 224 8.66 2.44 4.81
CA TRP A 224 9.42 3.02 5.94
C TRP A 224 10.61 2.18 6.36
N LEU A 225 10.43 0.86 6.56
CA LEU A 225 11.53 0.02 7.03
C LEU A 225 12.66 -0.10 6.01
N PRO A 226 12.42 -0.35 4.71
CA PRO A 226 13.48 -0.25 3.70
C PRO A 226 14.12 1.14 3.61
N GLY A 227 13.34 2.21 3.77
CA GLY A 227 13.83 3.58 3.84
C GLY A 227 14.82 3.79 4.99
N VAL A 228 14.52 3.26 6.18
CA VAL A 228 15.45 3.27 7.32
C VAL A 228 16.73 2.50 7.02
N ALA A 229 16.63 1.32 6.37
CA ALA A 229 17.81 0.55 6.00
C ALA A 229 18.68 1.29 4.97
N LEU A 230 18.08 2.01 4.01
CA LEU A 230 18.78 2.86 3.05
C LEU A 230 19.48 4.04 3.75
N ALA A 231 18.78 4.74 4.63
CA ALA A 231 19.33 5.87 5.38
C ALA A 231 20.50 5.43 6.28
N ALA A 232 20.33 4.29 6.98
CA ALA A 232 21.40 3.71 7.80
C ALA A 232 22.65 3.36 6.98
N ALA A 233 22.45 2.80 5.78
CA ALA A 233 23.56 2.50 4.86
C ALA A 233 24.23 3.78 4.35
N ALA A 234 23.45 4.82 4.03
CA ALA A 234 23.98 6.09 3.54
C ALA A 234 24.87 6.83 4.56
N ILE A 235 24.57 6.71 5.86
CA ILE A 235 25.39 7.27 6.94
C ILE A 235 26.43 6.30 7.50
N GLY A 236 26.63 5.14 6.87
CA GLY A 236 27.66 4.17 7.22
C GLY A 236 27.42 3.39 8.51
N LEU A 237 26.18 3.23 8.97
CA LEU A 237 25.88 2.42 10.15
C LEU A 237 26.26 0.95 9.94
N ARG A 238 26.82 0.36 11.00
CA ARG A 238 27.17 -1.07 11.00
C ARG A 238 25.90 -1.93 10.79
N PRO A 239 25.99 -2.99 9.98
CA PRO A 239 24.82 -3.87 9.71
C PRO A 239 24.15 -4.44 10.98
N ALA A 240 24.90 -4.71 12.03
CA ALA A 240 24.37 -5.17 13.31
C ALA A 240 23.47 -4.13 13.97
N ILE A 241 23.92 -2.86 14.01
CA ILE A 241 23.14 -1.74 14.56
C ILE A 241 21.88 -1.52 13.73
N THR A 242 22.01 -1.52 12.41
CA THR A 242 20.85 -1.38 11.51
C THR A 242 19.82 -2.49 11.74
N ARG A 243 20.25 -3.75 11.89
CA ARG A 243 19.33 -4.86 12.21
C ARG A 243 18.61 -4.65 13.53
N THR A 244 19.33 -4.26 14.58
CA THR A 244 18.71 -3.98 15.89
C THR A 244 17.68 -2.85 15.81
N LEU A 245 18.00 -1.77 15.10
CA LEU A 245 17.08 -0.65 14.86
C LEU A 245 15.80 -1.14 14.11
N LEU A 246 15.96 -1.89 13.03
CA LEU A 246 14.85 -2.43 12.26
C LEU A 246 13.94 -3.34 13.11
N LEU A 247 14.51 -4.19 13.95
CA LEU A 247 13.75 -5.05 14.85
C LEU A 247 13.01 -4.23 15.92
N ALA A 248 13.65 -3.21 16.48
CA ALA A 248 13.01 -2.31 17.45
C ALA A 248 11.81 -1.57 16.83
N LEU A 249 11.98 -1.03 15.63
CA LEU A 249 10.90 -0.37 14.90
C LEU A 249 9.77 -1.34 14.53
N ALA A 250 10.12 -2.57 14.12
CA ALA A 250 9.14 -3.61 13.81
C ALA A 250 8.30 -4.00 15.05
N VAL A 251 8.93 -4.06 16.23
CA VAL A 251 8.20 -4.31 17.50
C VAL A 251 7.33 -3.12 17.89
N ALA A 252 7.79 -1.90 17.67
CA ALA A 252 7.03 -0.69 18.02
C ALA A 252 5.82 -0.43 17.10
N ALA A 253 5.89 -0.82 15.82
CA ALA A 253 4.87 -0.51 14.82
C ALA A 253 3.43 -0.94 15.21
N PRO A 254 3.17 -2.16 15.72
CA PRO A 254 1.83 -2.55 16.15
C PRO A 254 1.25 -1.67 17.27
N PHE A 255 2.08 -1.28 18.22
CA PHE A 255 1.66 -0.40 19.32
C PHE A 255 1.31 1.00 18.82
N VAL A 256 2.10 1.55 17.89
CA VAL A 256 1.82 2.85 17.27
C VAL A 256 0.50 2.80 16.49
N VAL A 257 0.31 1.80 15.66
CA VAL A 257 -0.94 1.64 14.88
C VAL A 257 -2.14 1.47 15.82
N HIS A 258 -2.02 0.62 16.84
CA HIS A 258 -3.09 0.44 17.83
C HIS A 258 -3.42 1.75 18.56
N ALA A 259 -2.41 2.49 19.02
CA ALA A 259 -2.61 3.79 19.67
C ALA A 259 -3.31 4.82 18.74
N LEU A 260 -2.99 4.80 17.44
CA LEU A 260 -3.67 5.66 16.45
C LEU A 260 -5.12 5.27 16.21
N MET A 261 -5.51 4.02 16.47
CA MET A 261 -6.90 3.56 16.36
C MET A 261 -7.74 3.93 17.59
N GLN A 262 -7.08 4.25 18.72
CA GLN A 262 -7.74 4.57 20.00
C GLN A 262 -7.83 6.09 20.27
N ARG A 263 -7.18 6.91 19.44
CA ARG A 263 -7.25 8.39 19.54
C ARG A 263 -8.56 8.90 19.03
#